data_c221a09f1c97de2ff58bf4e0bd20d9af
#
_entry.id   c221a09f1c97de2ff58bf4e0bd20d9af
#
_cell.length_a   1.000
_cell.length_b   1.000
_cell.length_c   1.000
_cell.angle_alpha   90.00
_cell.angle_beta   90.00
_cell.angle_gamma   90.00
#
_symmetry.space_group_name_H-M   'P 1'
#
loop_
_entity.id
_entity.type
_entity.pdbx_description
1 polymer ?
#
loop_
_entity_poly.entity_id
_entity_poly.type
_entity_poly.pdbx_seq_one_letter_code
_entity_poly.pdbx_strand_id
1 'polypeptide(L)'
;MSKSLQSCQVIVGEDFTDNEHFQKVLVNYQPLLLYPSEQAQILGQAPLNSPSNVSLSNKPYCLVILDGTWKKAYRMLMLCEQLQQLPQVCLPEHLAQSGKYHIRKVAKHNALSSLEACCYALALLEKPNDSTHSITPDNTGKYQPIINNFLAFNKFQLSFRPTDT
;
A
#
# COMPACT_ATOMS: atom_id res chain seq x y z
N MET A 1 -4.81 -3.47 9.67
CA MET A 1 -3.98 -4.30 8.74
C MET A 1 -3.35 -5.49 9.43
N SER A 2 -2.55 -5.33 10.47
CA SER A 2 -1.81 -6.43 11.13
C SER A 2 -2.67 -7.62 11.63
N LYS A 3 -3.94 -7.40 11.94
CA LYS A 3 -4.87 -8.46 12.35
C LYS A 3 -5.58 -9.16 11.18
N SER A 4 -5.50 -8.61 9.98
CA SER A 4 -6.22 -9.10 8.80
C SER A 4 -5.32 -9.76 7.75
N LEU A 5 -4.01 -9.50 7.82
CA LEU A 5 -3.00 -10.05 6.93
C LEU A 5 -2.03 -10.91 7.75
N GLN A 6 -1.81 -12.15 7.31
CA GLN A 6 -0.98 -13.12 8.05
C GLN A 6 0.49 -12.70 8.19
N SER A 7 1.01 -11.96 7.19
CA SER A 7 2.42 -11.54 7.14
C SER A 7 2.53 -10.02 7.13
N CYS A 8 1.92 -9.36 8.12
CA CYS A 8 1.96 -7.92 8.26
C CYS A 8 2.63 -7.52 9.57
N GLN A 9 3.69 -6.71 9.47
CA GLN A 9 4.37 -6.10 10.61
C GLN A 9 4.16 -4.60 10.60
N VAL A 10 3.93 -4.01 11.77
CA VAL A 10 3.85 -2.57 11.95
C VAL A 10 5.09 -2.11 12.71
N ILE A 11 5.82 -1.17 12.13
CA ILE A 11 6.97 -0.52 12.73
C ILE A 11 6.55 0.91 13.04
N VAL A 12 6.65 1.31 14.30
CA VAL A 12 6.26 2.65 14.76
C VAL A 12 7.49 3.55 14.80
N GLY A 13 7.40 4.72 14.16
CA GLY A 13 8.50 5.69 14.12
C GLY A 13 8.31 6.70 12.98
N GLU A 14 9.28 7.60 12.85
CA GLU A 14 9.38 8.55 11.72
C GLU A 14 10.71 8.36 10.95
N ASP A 15 11.77 7.98 11.64
CA ASP A 15 13.07 7.59 11.09
C ASP A 15 13.31 6.10 11.35
N PHE A 16 13.64 5.36 10.33
CA PHE A 16 13.81 3.91 10.37
C PHE A 16 15.25 3.47 10.09
N THR A 17 16.19 4.41 9.98
CA THR A 17 17.58 4.16 9.60
C THR A 17 18.24 3.10 10.47
N ASP A 18 18.08 3.20 11.80
CA ASP A 18 18.66 2.26 12.76
C ASP A 18 17.65 1.25 13.31
N ASN A 19 16.46 1.12 12.67
CA ASN A 19 15.45 0.21 13.16
C ASN A 19 15.76 -1.24 12.77
N GLU A 20 16.01 -2.10 13.75
CA GLU A 20 16.37 -3.50 13.53
C GLU A 20 15.36 -4.29 12.70
N HIS A 21 14.06 -4.04 12.89
CA HIS A 21 13.02 -4.73 12.13
C HIS A 21 13.03 -4.31 10.66
N PHE A 22 13.24 -3.02 10.40
CA PHE A 22 13.37 -2.51 9.03
C PHE A 22 14.64 -3.04 8.36
N GLN A 23 15.77 -3.08 9.08
CA GLN A 23 17.01 -3.68 8.56
C GLN A 23 16.82 -5.17 8.19
N LYS A 24 16.08 -5.94 9.01
CA LYS A 24 15.74 -7.34 8.69
C LYS A 24 14.90 -7.45 7.41
N VAL A 25 13.99 -6.49 7.17
CA VAL A 25 13.22 -6.45 5.91
C VAL A 25 14.14 -6.24 4.71
N LEU A 26 15.08 -5.30 4.79
CA LEU A 26 16.04 -5.02 3.71
C LEU A 26 16.94 -6.21 3.38
N VAL A 27 17.33 -6.99 4.41
CA VAL A 27 18.20 -8.15 4.24
C VAL A 27 17.44 -9.37 3.69
N ASN A 28 16.21 -9.63 4.15
CA ASN A 28 15.52 -10.90 3.90
C ASN A 28 14.52 -10.84 2.74
N TYR A 29 14.11 -9.65 2.30
CA TYR A 29 13.07 -9.45 1.30
C TYR A 29 13.55 -8.57 0.16
N GLN A 30 12.73 -8.49 -0.90
CA GLN A 30 12.80 -7.47 -1.93
C GLN A 30 11.72 -6.42 -1.64
N PRO A 31 12.06 -5.34 -0.89
CA PRO A 31 11.06 -4.35 -0.50
C PRO A 31 10.66 -3.49 -1.68
N LEU A 32 9.35 -3.24 -1.79
CA LEU A 32 8.72 -2.33 -2.74
C LEU A 32 7.99 -1.25 -1.96
N LEU A 33 8.35 0.01 -2.15
CA LEU A 33 7.68 1.13 -1.49
C LEU A 33 6.43 1.53 -2.28
N LEU A 34 5.25 1.37 -1.69
CA LEU A 34 4.01 1.88 -2.27
C LEU A 34 3.92 3.39 -2.04
N TYR A 35 4.37 4.16 -3.02
CA TYR A 35 4.41 5.62 -2.95
C TYR A 35 4.24 6.24 -4.35
N PRO A 36 3.26 7.13 -4.56
CA PRO A 36 3.01 7.75 -5.86
C PRO A 36 4.03 8.85 -6.15
N SER A 37 5.09 8.50 -6.83
CA SER A 37 6.10 9.43 -7.34
C SER A 37 6.19 9.34 -8.85
N GLU A 38 6.87 10.31 -9.47
CA GLU A 38 7.13 10.30 -10.92
C GLU A 38 7.97 9.11 -11.38
N GLN A 39 8.76 8.53 -10.47
CA GLN A 39 9.62 7.39 -10.74
C GLN A 39 8.95 6.05 -10.42
N ALA A 40 7.75 6.06 -9.83
CA ALA A 40 7.08 4.85 -9.41
C ALA A 40 6.59 4.02 -10.60
N GLN A 41 6.91 2.72 -10.59
CA GLN A 41 6.36 1.79 -11.56
C GLN A 41 4.89 1.50 -11.27
N ILE A 42 4.03 1.57 -12.29
CA ILE A 42 2.60 1.26 -12.14
C ILE A 42 2.43 -0.26 -12.05
N LEU A 43 1.84 -0.71 -10.95
CA LEU A 43 1.58 -2.12 -10.72
C LEU A 43 0.59 -2.69 -11.76
N GLY A 44 0.89 -3.90 -12.24
CA GLY A 44 0.02 -4.63 -13.17
C GLY A 44 0.14 -4.22 -14.64
N GLN A 45 0.96 -3.23 -14.99
CA GLN A 45 1.18 -2.83 -16.40
C GLN A 45 2.38 -3.53 -17.04
N ALA A 46 3.39 -3.84 -16.26
CA ALA A 46 4.59 -4.55 -16.73
C ALA A 46 5.17 -5.40 -15.59
N PRO A 47 6.01 -6.40 -15.90
CA PRO A 47 6.79 -7.08 -14.88
C PRO A 47 7.58 -6.07 -14.05
N LEU A 48 7.72 -6.31 -12.76
CA LEU A 48 8.51 -5.45 -11.89
C LEU A 48 9.96 -5.40 -12.40
N ASN A 49 10.46 -4.20 -12.61
CA ASN A 49 11.84 -3.98 -12.99
C ASN A 49 12.72 -4.38 -11.80
N SER A 50 13.42 -5.51 -11.91
CA SER A 50 14.51 -5.81 -10.99
C SER A 50 15.62 -4.79 -11.26
N PRO A 51 16.19 -4.14 -10.23
CA PRO A 51 17.35 -3.29 -10.43
C PRO A 51 18.44 -4.13 -11.10
N SER A 52 19.02 -3.62 -12.17
CA SER A 52 19.87 -4.32 -13.17
C SER A 52 21.13 -4.99 -12.59
N ASN A 53 21.38 -4.88 -11.29
CA ASN A 53 22.57 -5.39 -10.60
C ASN A 53 22.27 -6.36 -9.46
N VAL A 54 21.02 -6.73 -9.22
CA VAL A 54 20.71 -7.77 -8.25
C VAL A 54 20.56 -9.07 -9.01
N SER A 55 21.63 -9.85 -9.03
CA SER A 55 21.61 -11.28 -9.31
C SER A 55 20.30 -11.85 -8.76
N LEU A 56 19.51 -12.55 -9.58
CA LEU A 56 18.23 -13.20 -9.30
C LEU A 56 18.11 -13.59 -7.81
N SER A 57 17.76 -12.64 -6.98
CA SER A 57 17.56 -12.87 -5.56
C SER A 57 16.25 -13.63 -5.42
N ASN A 58 16.33 -14.88 -5.00
CA ASN A 58 15.17 -15.72 -4.67
C ASN A 58 14.39 -15.20 -3.45
N LYS A 59 14.62 -13.94 -3.04
CA LYS A 59 13.94 -13.35 -1.90
C LYS A 59 12.49 -12.97 -2.26
N PRO A 60 11.55 -13.23 -1.35
CA PRO A 60 10.16 -12.82 -1.58
C PRO A 60 10.01 -11.30 -1.56
N TYR A 61 9.04 -10.79 -2.29
CA TYR A 61 8.67 -9.36 -2.23
C TYR A 61 8.06 -9.00 -0.88
N CYS A 62 8.32 -7.77 -0.43
CA CYS A 62 7.70 -7.17 0.74
C CYS A 62 7.17 -5.78 0.37
N LEU A 63 5.87 -5.56 0.54
CA LEU A 63 5.26 -4.26 0.31
C LEU A 63 5.46 -3.36 1.54
N VAL A 64 6.12 -2.23 1.35
CA VAL A 64 6.34 -1.20 2.38
C VAL A 64 5.33 -0.08 2.19
N ILE A 65 4.62 0.29 3.25
CA ILE A 65 3.58 1.33 3.24
C ILE A 65 3.85 2.33 4.35
N LEU A 66 3.88 3.61 4.01
CA LEU A 66 3.98 4.70 4.96
C LEU A 66 2.57 5.11 5.42
N ASP A 67 2.16 4.66 6.61
CA ASP A 67 0.83 4.91 7.13
C ASP A 67 0.75 6.25 7.87
N GLY A 68 -0.07 7.15 7.36
CA GLY A 68 -0.25 8.48 7.93
C GLY A 68 -0.92 9.47 6.98
N THR A 69 -0.82 10.76 7.33
CA THR A 69 -1.16 11.83 6.38
C THR A 69 -0.06 11.97 5.32
N TRP A 70 -0.36 12.55 4.16
CA TRP A 70 0.66 12.79 3.12
C TRP A 70 1.88 13.54 3.64
N LYS A 71 1.67 14.54 4.53
CA LYS A 71 2.76 15.28 5.17
C LYS A 71 3.65 14.37 6.03
N LYS A 72 3.04 13.44 6.80
CA LYS A 72 3.79 12.49 7.62
C LYS A 72 4.51 11.45 6.76
N ALA A 73 3.85 10.89 5.77
CA ALA A 73 4.45 9.94 4.84
C ALA A 73 5.66 10.55 4.11
N TYR A 74 5.52 11.78 3.62
CA TYR A 74 6.64 12.51 3.02
C TYR A 74 7.79 12.73 4.00
N ARG A 75 7.48 13.10 5.26
CA ARG A 75 8.50 13.28 6.29
C ARG A 75 9.25 11.99 6.58
N MET A 76 8.55 10.86 6.75
CA MET A 76 9.16 9.54 6.93
C MET A 76 10.10 9.19 5.76
N LEU A 77 9.65 9.46 4.52
CA LEU A 77 10.46 9.23 3.33
C LEU A 77 11.74 10.07 3.34
N MET A 78 11.63 11.37 3.69
CA MET A 78 12.78 12.28 3.70
C MET A 78 13.77 12.02 4.83
N LEU A 79 13.33 11.51 5.96
CA LEU A 79 14.19 11.22 7.10
C LEU A 79 15.00 9.93 6.94
N CYS A 80 14.53 8.98 6.14
CA CYS A 80 15.19 7.68 5.97
C CYS A 80 15.66 7.49 4.52
N GLU A 81 16.97 7.64 4.30
CA GLU A 81 17.60 7.48 2.98
C GLU A 81 17.33 6.09 2.39
N GLN A 82 17.33 5.05 3.21
CA GLN A 82 17.04 3.70 2.76
C GLN A 82 15.65 3.55 2.18
N LEU A 83 14.63 4.27 2.70
CA LEU A 83 13.29 4.30 2.11
C LEU A 83 13.30 4.97 0.73
N GLN A 84 14.09 6.03 0.55
CA GLN A 84 14.21 6.75 -0.72
C GLN A 84 14.85 5.88 -1.82
N GLN A 85 15.74 4.97 -1.42
CA GLN A 85 16.44 4.06 -2.33
C GLN A 85 15.60 2.84 -2.72
N LEU A 86 14.47 2.58 -2.06
CA LEU A 86 13.61 1.46 -2.41
C LEU A 86 12.98 1.65 -3.80
N PRO A 87 12.82 0.57 -4.58
CA PRO A 87 11.98 0.60 -5.78
C PRO A 87 10.58 1.07 -5.42
N GLN A 88 10.12 2.13 -6.08
CA GLN A 88 8.82 2.72 -5.82
C GLN A 88 7.78 2.17 -6.78
N VAL A 89 6.62 1.83 -6.25
CA VAL A 89 5.47 1.34 -7.02
C VAL A 89 4.24 2.17 -6.71
N CYS A 90 3.35 2.30 -7.67
CA CYS A 90 2.07 2.97 -7.48
C CYS A 90 0.92 2.15 -8.08
N LEU A 91 -0.29 2.47 -7.65
CA LEU A 91 -1.50 1.88 -8.21
C LEU A 91 -1.86 2.52 -9.55
N PRO A 92 -2.45 1.75 -10.48
CA PRO A 92 -3.04 2.34 -11.69
C PRO A 92 -4.16 3.31 -11.31
N GLU A 93 -4.39 4.31 -12.14
CA GLU A 93 -5.27 5.44 -11.86
C GLU A 93 -6.70 5.02 -11.48
N HIS A 94 -7.26 4.05 -12.15
CA HIS A 94 -8.62 3.55 -11.88
C HIS A 94 -8.79 2.95 -10.47
N LEU A 95 -7.71 2.44 -9.86
CA LEU A 95 -7.71 2.01 -8.46
C LEU A 95 -7.33 3.14 -7.52
N ALA A 96 -6.36 3.97 -7.89
CA ALA A 96 -5.88 5.07 -7.05
C ALA A 96 -6.98 6.11 -6.75
N GLN A 97 -7.95 6.27 -7.66
CA GLN A 97 -9.08 7.21 -7.52
C GLN A 97 -10.36 6.57 -6.99
N SER A 98 -10.35 5.28 -6.66
CA SER A 98 -11.54 4.53 -6.24
C SER A 98 -11.85 4.58 -4.74
N GLY A 99 -11.12 5.38 -3.96
CA GLY A 99 -11.24 5.44 -2.50
C GLY A 99 -12.67 5.70 -2.01
N LYS A 100 -13.15 4.81 -1.14
CA LYS A 100 -14.48 4.87 -0.51
C LYS A 100 -14.39 5.31 0.96
N TYR A 101 -13.24 5.85 1.38
CA TYR A 101 -12.98 6.24 2.75
C TYR A 101 -13.50 7.65 3.06
N HIS A 102 -14.75 7.74 3.51
CA HIS A 102 -15.43 9.01 3.77
C HIS A 102 -15.27 9.56 5.20
N ILE A 103 -14.53 8.89 6.08
CA ILE A 103 -14.41 9.27 7.50
C ILE A 103 -13.51 10.50 7.69
N ARG A 104 -12.51 10.72 6.84
CA ARG A 104 -11.68 11.92 6.90
C ARG A 104 -12.28 13.03 6.04
N LYS A 105 -12.39 14.24 6.61
CA LYS A 105 -12.57 15.49 5.82
C LYS A 105 -11.26 15.76 5.08
N VAL A 106 -10.95 14.99 4.05
CA VAL A 106 -9.76 15.21 3.23
C VAL A 106 -10.15 16.05 2.03
N ALA A 107 -9.30 17.00 1.66
CA ALA A 107 -9.51 17.93 0.56
C ALA A 107 -9.62 17.27 -0.83
N LYS A 108 -9.32 15.98 -0.95
CA LYS A 108 -9.52 15.19 -2.18
C LYS A 108 -10.62 14.15 -1.94
N HIS A 109 -11.75 14.31 -2.61
CA HIS A 109 -12.72 13.23 -2.81
C HIS A 109 -11.99 12.03 -3.44
N ASN A 110 -12.30 10.81 -2.98
CA ASN A 110 -11.76 9.55 -3.49
C ASN A 110 -10.30 9.22 -3.08
N ALA A 111 -9.76 9.82 -2.03
CA ALA A 111 -8.47 9.39 -1.49
C ALA A 111 -8.58 7.98 -0.86
N LEU A 112 -7.67 7.08 -1.26
CA LEU A 112 -7.56 5.74 -0.66
C LEU A 112 -7.08 5.81 0.79
N SER A 113 -7.60 4.91 1.63
CA SER A 113 -6.95 4.58 2.89
C SER A 113 -5.72 3.70 2.64
N SER A 114 -4.80 3.68 3.60
CA SER A 114 -3.63 2.78 3.55
C SER A 114 -4.05 1.31 3.42
N LEU A 115 -5.18 0.93 4.02
CA LEU A 115 -5.71 -0.43 3.92
C LEU A 115 -6.19 -0.77 2.49
N GLU A 116 -6.98 0.11 1.88
CA GLU A 116 -7.46 -0.08 0.50
C GLU A 116 -6.27 -0.14 -0.46
N ALA A 117 -5.33 0.81 -0.34
CA ALA A 117 -4.12 0.84 -1.16
C ALA A 117 -3.30 -0.45 -1.03
N CYS A 118 -3.15 -0.95 0.20
CA CYS A 118 -2.48 -2.21 0.49
C CYS A 118 -3.16 -3.40 -0.22
N CYS A 119 -4.47 -3.53 -0.06
CA CYS A 119 -5.24 -4.65 -0.65
C CYS A 119 -5.16 -4.63 -2.18
N TYR A 120 -5.25 -3.46 -2.81
CA TYR A 120 -5.13 -3.34 -4.25
C TYR A 120 -3.71 -3.68 -4.74
N ALA A 121 -2.68 -3.17 -4.07
CA ALA A 121 -1.30 -3.46 -4.42
C ALA A 121 -0.98 -4.94 -4.30
N LEU A 122 -1.38 -5.59 -3.21
CA LEU A 122 -1.19 -7.03 -3.03
C LEU A 122 -1.94 -7.86 -4.07
N ALA A 123 -3.18 -7.49 -4.39
CA ALA A 123 -3.95 -8.17 -5.43
C ALA A 123 -3.28 -8.09 -6.80
N LEU A 124 -2.66 -6.93 -7.14
CA LEU A 124 -1.92 -6.76 -8.39
C LEU A 124 -0.59 -7.52 -8.39
N LEU A 125 0.12 -7.55 -7.26
CA LEU A 125 1.40 -8.25 -7.12
C LEU A 125 1.27 -9.78 -7.17
N GLU A 126 0.16 -10.30 -6.66
CA GLU A 126 -0.10 -11.75 -6.63
C GLU A 126 -0.86 -12.26 -7.84
N LYS A 127 -1.27 -11.36 -8.75
CA LYS A 127 -1.99 -11.74 -9.96
C LYS A 127 -1.07 -12.56 -10.86
N PRO A 128 -1.45 -13.80 -11.25
CA PRO A 128 -0.73 -14.53 -12.28
C PRO A 128 -0.72 -13.76 -13.60
N ASN A 129 0.40 -13.75 -14.31
CA ASN A 129 0.56 -13.03 -15.58
C ASN A 129 -0.46 -13.43 -16.66
N ASP A 130 -1.05 -14.63 -16.56
CA ASP A 130 -2.05 -15.18 -17.49
C ASP A 130 -3.51 -14.93 -17.08
N SER A 131 -3.78 -14.24 -15.97
CA SER A 131 -5.16 -14.07 -15.54
C SER A 131 -5.89 -12.99 -16.35
N THR A 132 -6.96 -13.38 -17.03
CA THR A 132 -7.86 -12.50 -17.80
C THR A 132 -8.67 -11.55 -16.92
N HIS A 133 -8.73 -11.79 -15.60
CA HIS A 133 -9.51 -11.00 -14.67
C HIS A 133 -8.74 -9.73 -14.26
N SER A 134 -9.28 -8.58 -14.59
CA SER A 134 -8.73 -7.31 -14.11
C SER A 134 -9.04 -7.11 -12.62
N ILE A 135 -8.08 -6.56 -11.88
CA ILE A 135 -8.32 -6.11 -10.51
C ILE A 135 -9.12 -4.82 -10.56
N THR A 136 -10.25 -4.80 -9.86
CA THR A 136 -11.15 -3.65 -9.76
C THR A 136 -11.48 -3.37 -8.29
N PRO A 137 -12.05 -2.20 -7.95
CA PRO A 137 -12.46 -1.89 -6.58
C PRO A 137 -13.45 -2.89 -5.97
N ASP A 138 -14.22 -3.58 -6.81
CA ASP A 138 -15.21 -4.55 -6.39
C ASP A 138 -14.75 -6.00 -6.60
N ASN A 139 -13.54 -6.20 -7.13
CA ASN A 139 -12.93 -7.51 -7.32
C ASN A 139 -11.41 -7.47 -7.09
N THR A 140 -11.01 -7.65 -5.86
CA THR A 140 -9.61 -7.77 -5.41
C THR A 140 -9.24 -9.21 -5.01
N GLY A 141 -10.02 -10.19 -5.50
CA GLY A 141 -9.80 -11.59 -5.20
C GLY A 141 -9.87 -11.89 -3.69
N LYS A 142 -8.88 -12.57 -3.15
CA LYS A 142 -8.84 -12.96 -1.73
C LYS A 142 -8.83 -11.78 -0.73
N TYR A 143 -8.56 -10.56 -1.19
CA TYR A 143 -8.56 -9.35 -0.36
C TYR A 143 -9.93 -8.66 -0.29
N GLN A 144 -10.90 -9.06 -1.13
CA GLN A 144 -12.23 -8.45 -1.15
C GLN A 144 -12.95 -8.48 0.20
N PRO A 145 -12.90 -9.58 0.99
CA PRO A 145 -13.52 -9.61 2.31
C PRO A 145 -12.96 -8.55 3.27
N ILE A 146 -11.66 -8.23 3.19
CA ILE A 146 -11.02 -7.20 4.02
C ILE A 146 -11.57 -5.82 3.65
N ILE A 147 -11.66 -5.52 2.36
CA ILE A 147 -12.23 -4.25 1.87
C ILE A 147 -13.70 -4.14 2.27
N ASN A 148 -14.50 -5.18 2.11
CA ASN A 148 -15.91 -5.18 2.47
C ASN A 148 -16.12 -4.94 3.97
N ASN A 149 -15.34 -5.60 4.83
CA ASN A 149 -15.38 -5.39 6.28
C ASN A 149 -14.97 -3.96 6.65
N PHE A 150 -13.96 -3.41 5.98
CA PHE A 150 -13.54 -2.03 6.19
C PHE A 150 -14.62 -1.03 5.80
N LEU A 151 -15.31 -1.24 4.69
CA LEU A 151 -16.43 -0.40 4.26
C LEU A 151 -17.62 -0.50 5.23
N ALA A 152 -17.93 -1.70 5.71
CA ALA A 152 -18.97 -1.89 6.72
C ALA A 152 -18.64 -1.17 8.03
N PHE A 153 -17.39 -1.27 8.48
CA PHE A 153 -16.90 -0.55 9.66
C PHE A 153 -16.99 0.98 9.48
N ASN A 154 -16.61 1.49 8.30
CA ASN A 154 -16.73 2.91 7.99
C ASN A 154 -18.17 3.40 8.03
N LYS A 155 -19.12 2.64 7.46
CA LYS A 155 -20.56 2.95 7.53
C LYS A 155 -21.05 2.97 8.98
N PHE A 156 -20.66 1.99 9.78
CA PHE A 156 -20.99 1.94 11.19
C PHE A 156 -20.45 3.17 11.94
N GLN A 157 -19.22 3.57 11.72
CA GLN A 157 -18.65 4.77 12.34
C GLN A 157 -19.36 6.07 11.91
N LEU A 158 -19.77 6.15 10.65
CA LEU A 158 -20.51 7.31 10.14
C LEU A 158 -21.90 7.42 10.76
N SER A 159 -22.54 6.31 11.16
CA SER A 159 -23.86 6.33 11.80
C SER A 159 -23.86 7.01 13.19
N PHE A 160 -22.70 7.18 13.81
CA PHE A 160 -22.57 7.91 15.08
C PHE A 160 -22.31 9.43 14.90
N ARG A 161 -22.14 9.90 13.68
CA ARG A 161 -22.02 11.36 13.47
C ARG A 161 -23.38 12.00 13.59
N PRO A 162 -23.51 13.12 14.34
CA PRO A 162 -24.72 13.92 14.32
C PRO A 162 -25.00 14.32 12.86
N THR A 163 -26.22 14.09 12.40
CA THR A 163 -26.70 14.72 11.18
C THR A 163 -26.74 16.21 11.45
N ASP A 164 -25.87 16.98 10.80
CA ASP A 164 -25.96 18.44 10.79
C ASP A 164 -27.35 18.80 10.25
N THR A 165 -28.27 19.14 11.15
CA THR A 165 -29.57 19.74 10.85
C THR A 165 -29.35 21.20 10.55
#